data_8e248cf12aa6197bfe6c46773fc0af6a
#
_entry.id   8e248cf12aa6197bfe6c46773fc0af6a
#
_cell.length_a   1.000
_cell.length_b   1.000
_cell.length_c   1.000
_cell.angle_alpha   90.00
_cell.angle_beta   90.00
_cell.angle_gamma   90.00
#
_symmetry.space_group_name_H-M   'P 1'
#
loop_
_entity.id
_entity.type
_entity.pdbx_description
1 polymer ?
#
loop_
_entity_poly.entity_id
_entity_poly.type
_entity_poly.pdbx_seq_one_letter_code
_entity_poly.pdbx_strand_id
1 'polypeptide(L)'
;MSTDTERVEEGTETSFLESWRDWYHLPVLGVVMLFMFWVRAQSYGRFVTDDGTPAFAGIDSWYHWRTINWTAENYPHTMPYEVWTGFPTGRYVGQFGTLYDQLIVTAAMIVGLGDPSQQTLYTVSLLAVPVMAALVAVPVFYAGRRLGGTLGGLVSALVIALTTGQFLSRSTVGQLDHNAVEPLFMAIAVVAMMVAVTAGEREKPIYELVADRDWSALRTPAIYSVLAGVALTLYIWVWPSGVLLVGIFGVFFAVQLTLDYVRGISPDHIAFVGAVSLGATAVLTTLLIEQPGSTGSTSLGLLQPLLALLVAAGCLFMAWLARQWNNRGLARLYYPAAIGGLIATALLVMWLALPGLFDSTVGNAIRRMVPIGGTATDLTIVEAQPPESFFNSVFREFGSAFYTMLAGLGFLLLRPLFGRKFRAEHTLVIVWTLFLISMAATQVRFMYYLVLAVAIVNAAFAAELVRLFDLDLESGLTSIRSLETYQVIAVVLV
;
A
#
# COMPACT_ATOMS: atom_id res chain seq x y z
N MET A 1 13.07 -35.68 -54.47
CA MET A 1 11.88 -34.88 -54.30
C MET A 1 11.04 -35.55 -53.22
N SER A 2 11.40 -35.35 -51.98
CA SER A 2 10.67 -35.81 -50.76
C SER A 2 11.55 -35.44 -49.58
N THR A 3 11.38 -34.27 -48.93
CA THR A 3 11.90 -33.98 -47.58
C THR A 3 11.55 -32.52 -47.16
N ASP A 4 10.30 -32.08 -47.28
CA ASP A 4 9.93 -30.74 -46.80
C ASP A 4 8.59 -30.68 -45.99
N THR A 5 8.05 -31.85 -45.61
CA THR A 5 6.74 -31.87 -44.95
C THR A 5 6.79 -32.17 -43.41
N GLU A 6 7.96 -32.51 -42.86
CA GLU A 6 8.06 -32.87 -41.41
C GLU A 6 8.57 -31.75 -40.47
N ARG A 7 8.84 -30.54 -40.95
CA ARG A 7 9.39 -29.45 -40.14
C ARG A 7 8.36 -28.44 -39.59
N VAL A 8 7.08 -28.58 -39.91
CA VAL A 8 6.07 -27.57 -39.56
C VAL A 8 5.25 -27.93 -38.32
N GLU A 9 5.26 -29.17 -37.82
CA GLU A 9 4.43 -29.59 -36.69
C GLU A 9 5.12 -29.52 -35.31
N GLU A 10 6.44 -29.51 -35.23
CA GLU A 10 7.16 -29.41 -33.96
C GLU A 10 7.21 -27.99 -33.35
N GLY A 11 6.90 -26.94 -34.12
CA GLY A 11 7.01 -25.55 -33.71
C GLY A 11 5.81 -25.00 -32.89
N THR A 12 4.66 -25.70 -32.88
CA THR A 12 3.42 -25.15 -32.32
C THR A 12 3.10 -25.68 -30.92
N GLU A 13 3.56 -26.86 -30.54
CA GLU A 13 3.28 -27.43 -29.20
C GLU A 13 4.20 -26.86 -28.10
N THR A 14 5.43 -26.51 -28.44
CA THR A 14 6.40 -25.92 -27.50
C THR A 14 5.97 -24.52 -27.07
N SER A 15 5.34 -23.72 -27.92
CA SER A 15 4.96 -22.34 -27.62
C SER A 15 3.81 -22.22 -26.61
N PHE A 16 2.85 -23.17 -26.58
CA PHE A 16 1.72 -23.12 -25.65
C PHE A 16 2.14 -23.53 -24.23
N LEU A 17 2.97 -24.55 -24.07
CA LEU A 17 3.48 -24.98 -22.76
C LEU A 17 4.49 -23.96 -22.18
N GLU A 18 5.31 -23.34 -23.01
CA GLU A 18 6.20 -22.25 -22.58
C GLU A 18 5.39 -21.01 -22.19
N SER A 19 4.38 -20.63 -22.94
CA SER A 19 3.45 -19.56 -22.61
C SER A 19 2.69 -19.85 -21.31
N TRP A 20 2.24 -21.10 -21.07
CA TRP A 20 1.59 -21.50 -19.84
C TRP A 20 2.50 -21.37 -18.61
N ARG A 21 3.78 -21.63 -18.72
CA ARG A 21 4.78 -21.43 -17.65
C ARG A 21 4.82 -19.99 -17.14
N ASP A 22 4.55 -19.02 -17.99
CA ASP A 22 4.56 -17.59 -17.62
C ASP A 22 3.26 -17.15 -16.93
N TRP A 23 2.15 -17.86 -17.18
CA TRP A 23 0.80 -17.45 -16.76
C TRP A 23 0.19 -18.29 -15.65
N TYR A 24 0.84 -19.42 -15.24
CA TYR A 24 0.28 -20.34 -14.24
C TYR A 24 -0.06 -19.68 -12.90
N HIS A 25 0.59 -18.59 -12.57
CA HIS A 25 0.34 -17.85 -11.33
C HIS A 25 -1.04 -17.17 -11.30
N LEU A 26 -1.65 -16.86 -12.46
CA LEU A 26 -2.96 -16.21 -12.52
C LEU A 26 -4.09 -17.11 -12.02
N PRO A 27 -4.25 -18.36 -12.50
CA PRO A 27 -5.26 -19.25 -11.94
C PRO A 27 -5.04 -19.56 -10.45
N VAL A 28 -3.79 -19.69 -9.99
CA VAL A 28 -3.49 -19.87 -8.56
C VAL A 28 -3.94 -18.65 -7.76
N LEU A 29 -3.62 -17.43 -8.22
CA LEU A 29 -4.10 -16.21 -7.58
C LEU A 29 -5.63 -16.13 -7.59
N GLY A 30 -6.28 -16.53 -8.68
CA GLY A 30 -7.74 -16.63 -8.77
C GLY A 30 -8.34 -17.56 -7.71
N VAL A 31 -7.74 -18.73 -7.50
CA VAL A 31 -8.16 -19.68 -6.44
C VAL A 31 -7.97 -19.06 -5.05
N VAL A 32 -6.85 -18.38 -4.79
CA VAL A 32 -6.61 -17.68 -3.52
C VAL A 32 -7.67 -16.61 -3.29
N MET A 33 -7.99 -15.79 -4.30
CA MET A 33 -9.03 -14.76 -4.19
C MET A 33 -10.42 -15.37 -3.95
N LEU A 34 -10.77 -16.45 -4.64
CA LEU A 34 -12.04 -17.18 -4.41
C LEU A 34 -12.12 -17.75 -3.00
N PHE A 35 -11.02 -18.29 -2.48
CA PHE A 35 -10.92 -18.75 -1.09
C PHE A 35 -11.13 -17.59 -0.11
N MET A 36 -10.44 -16.46 -0.32
CA MET A 36 -10.59 -15.27 0.53
C MET A 36 -12.03 -14.76 0.52
N PHE A 37 -12.66 -14.70 -0.64
CA PHE A 37 -14.06 -14.31 -0.78
C PHE A 37 -14.98 -15.31 -0.06
N TRP A 38 -14.82 -16.60 -0.31
CA TRP A 38 -15.65 -17.65 0.27
C TRP A 38 -15.64 -17.63 1.80
N VAL A 39 -14.44 -17.53 2.41
CA VAL A 39 -14.32 -17.46 3.89
C VAL A 39 -15.08 -16.27 4.45
N ARG A 40 -15.02 -15.11 3.78
CA ARG A 40 -15.65 -13.87 4.22
C ARG A 40 -17.16 -13.81 3.96
N ALA A 41 -17.62 -14.57 2.98
CA ALA A 41 -19.03 -14.62 2.58
C ALA A 41 -19.86 -15.64 3.39
N GLN A 42 -19.24 -16.48 4.23
CA GLN A 42 -19.95 -17.54 4.97
C GLN A 42 -21.07 -17.03 5.88
N SER A 43 -20.96 -15.80 6.37
CA SER A 43 -21.97 -15.18 7.23
C SER A 43 -23.13 -14.54 6.46
N TYR A 44 -23.15 -14.59 5.11
CA TYR A 44 -24.15 -13.92 4.27
C TYR A 44 -25.59 -14.18 4.70
N GLY A 45 -25.96 -15.43 4.96
CA GLY A 45 -27.31 -15.80 5.37
C GLY A 45 -27.79 -15.16 6.70
N ARG A 46 -26.88 -14.65 7.53
CA ARG A 46 -27.24 -13.95 8.79
C ARG A 46 -27.74 -12.53 8.55
N PHE A 47 -27.41 -11.96 7.39
CA PHE A 47 -27.76 -10.60 7.00
C PHE A 47 -28.87 -10.54 5.95
N VAL A 48 -29.41 -11.70 5.53
CA VAL A 48 -30.61 -11.81 4.72
C VAL A 48 -31.80 -11.94 5.67
N THR A 49 -32.59 -10.88 5.79
CA THR A 49 -33.77 -10.85 6.67
C THR A 49 -35.03 -11.23 5.89
N ASP A 50 -35.97 -11.91 6.54
CA ASP A 50 -37.20 -12.37 5.89
C ASP A 50 -38.11 -11.23 5.44
N ASP A 51 -38.03 -10.08 6.11
CA ASP A 51 -38.79 -8.88 5.82
C ASP A 51 -38.09 -7.87 4.89
N GLY A 52 -36.87 -8.23 4.43
CA GLY A 52 -36.04 -7.38 3.57
C GLY A 52 -35.43 -6.15 4.26
N THR A 53 -35.49 -6.05 5.59
CA THR A 53 -34.86 -4.94 6.31
C THR A 53 -33.34 -5.09 6.30
N PRO A 54 -32.58 -4.01 6.04
CA PRO A 54 -31.12 -4.05 6.11
C PRO A 54 -30.61 -4.39 7.52
N ALA A 55 -29.60 -5.27 7.60
CA ALA A 55 -28.92 -5.62 8.84
C ALA A 55 -27.39 -5.56 8.64
N PHE A 56 -26.67 -5.00 9.61
CA PHE A 56 -25.21 -4.87 9.57
C PHE A 56 -24.58 -5.22 10.91
N ALA A 57 -23.32 -5.64 10.90
CA ALA A 57 -22.59 -6.01 12.08
C ALA A 57 -21.97 -4.80 12.83
N GLY A 58 -21.62 -3.74 12.12
CA GLY A 58 -20.93 -2.56 12.65
C GLY A 58 -21.84 -1.31 12.72
N ILE A 59 -21.52 -0.40 13.64
CA ILE A 59 -22.24 0.89 13.78
C ILE A 59 -21.96 1.79 12.57
N ASP A 60 -20.69 1.86 12.12
CA ASP A 60 -20.25 2.69 11.00
C ASP A 60 -20.89 2.25 9.67
N SER A 61 -21.32 0.99 9.58
CA SER A 61 -22.05 0.45 8.42
C SER A 61 -23.32 1.22 8.11
N TRP A 62 -23.99 1.77 9.14
CA TRP A 62 -25.20 2.57 8.95
C TRP A 62 -24.94 3.95 8.35
N TYR A 63 -23.76 4.54 8.64
CA TYR A 63 -23.32 5.76 7.96
C TYR A 63 -23.15 5.50 6.47
N HIS A 64 -22.38 4.47 6.11
CA HIS A 64 -22.16 4.10 4.72
C HIS A 64 -23.45 3.71 4.01
N TRP A 65 -24.33 2.96 4.67
CA TRP A 65 -25.62 2.59 4.09
C TRP A 65 -26.49 3.81 3.74
N ARG A 66 -26.55 4.82 4.63
CA ARG A 66 -27.29 6.07 4.33
C ARG A 66 -26.67 6.83 3.15
N THR A 67 -25.35 6.93 3.13
CA THR A 67 -24.61 7.59 2.06
C THR A 67 -24.79 6.87 0.72
N ILE A 68 -24.72 5.53 0.73
CA ILE A 68 -24.94 4.68 -0.45
C ILE A 68 -26.37 4.85 -1.00
N ASN A 69 -27.41 4.81 -0.15
CA ASN A 69 -28.78 4.99 -0.59
C ASN A 69 -28.99 6.36 -1.24
N TRP A 70 -28.58 7.42 -0.56
CA TRP A 70 -28.71 8.76 -1.10
C TRP A 70 -27.95 8.91 -2.44
N THR A 71 -26.73 8.40 -2.50
CA THR A 71 -25.91 8.45 -3.73
C THR A 71 -26.53 7.64 -4.86
N ALA A 72 -27.19 6.51 -4.57
CA ALA A 72 -27.88 5.71 -5.59
C ALA A 72 -29.09 6.46 -6.18
N GLU A 73 -29.84 7.15 -5.35
CA GLU A 73 -30.98 7.98 -5.79
C GLU A 73 -30.55 9.23 -6.58
N ASN A 74 -29.34 9.73 -6.33
CA ASN A 74 -28.84 10.98 -6.91
C ASN A 74 -27.59 10.77 -7.81
N TYR A 75 -27.34 9.56 -8.26
CA TYR A 75 -26.15 9.22 -9.04
C TYR A 75 -25.95 10.12 -10.26
N PRO A 76 -24.75 10.64 -10.54
CA PRO A 76 -23.46 10.31 -9.90
C PRO A 76 -23.04 11.19 -8.69
N HIS A 77 -23.96 11.98 -8.13
CA HIS A 77 -23.65 12.90 -7.04
C HIS A 77 -23.60 12.15 -5.70
N THR A 78 -22.61 12.48 -4.88
CA THR A 78 -22.49 11.95 -3.52
C THR A 78 -23.33 12.79 -2.55
N MET A 79 -23.72 12.16 -1.44
CA MET A 79 -24.44 12.84 -0.37
C MET A 79 -23.61 14.05 0.15
N PRO A 80 -24.16 15.29 0.09
CA PRO A 80 -23.39 16.47 0.48
C PRO A 80 -23.25 16.62 1.98
N TYR A 81 -24.29 16.24 2.74
CA TYR A 81 -24.37 16.49 4.17
C TYR A 81 -25.16 15.41 4.90
N GLU A 82 -24.62 14.91 6.00
CA GLU A 82 -25.22 13.87 6.83
C GLU A 82 -25.48 14.42 8.23
N VAL A 83 -26.75 14.34 8.68
CA VAL A 83 -27.21 14.99 9.92
C VAL A 83 -27.00 14.12 11.17
N TRP A 84 -26.98 12.80 11.01
CA TRP A 84 -26.88 11.87 12.14
C TRP A 84 -25.50 11.77 12.74
N THR A 85 -24.46 11.94 11.90
CA THR A 85 -23.07 11.93 12.36
C THR A 85 -22.72 13.30 12.93
N GLY A 86 -22.44 13.35 14.22
CA GLY A 86 -22.16 14.59 14.94
C GLY A 86 -23.45 15.40 15.26
N PHE A 87 -24.58 14.70 15.45
CA PHE A 87 -25.84 15.32 15.87
C PHE A 87 -25.65 16.29 17.07
N PRO A 88 -26.36 17.47 17.09
CA PRO A 88 -27.37 17.91 16.13
C PRO A 88 -26.83 18.68 14.91
N THR A 89 -25.53 18.97 14.85
CA THR A 89 -24.95 19.84 13.81
C THR A 89 -24.68 19.12 12.48
N GLY A 90 -24.58 17.79 12.48
CA GLY A 90 -24.26 17.02 11.28
C GLY A 90 -22.84 17.27 10.74
N ARG A 91 -22.51 16.68 9.58
CA ARG A 91 -21.19 16.81 8.93
C ARG A 91 -21.27 16.75 7.41
N TYR A 92 -20.33 17.40 6.75
CA TYR A 92 -20.12 17.26 5.31
C TYR A 92 -19.52 15.90 4.99
N VAL A 93 -20.16 15.13 4.10
CA VAL A 93 -19.77 13.76 3.77
C VAL A 93 -18.44 13.72 3.00
N GLY A 94 -18.23 14.65 2.06
CA GLY A 94 -17.00 14.74 1.28
C GLY A 94 -15.73 14.88 2.11
N GLN A 95 -15.82 15.34 3.37
CA GLN A 95 -14.66 15.42 4.28
C GLN A 95 -14.10 14.05 4.71
N PHE A 96 -14.91 12.99 4.69
CA PHE A 96 -14.51 11.67 5.19
C PHE A 96 -13.98 10.74 4.09
N GLY A 97 -14.01 11.20 2.83
CA GLY A 97 -13.72 10.39 1.67
C GLY A 97 -14.95 9.60 1.22
N THR A 98 -15.25 9.66 -0.07
CA THR A 98 -16.49 9.11 -0.63
C THR A 98 -16.24 8.02 -1.67
N LEU A 99 -14.97 7.72 -1.99
CA LEU A 99 -14.64 6.77 -3.05
C LEU A 99 -15.20 5.37 -2.77
N TYR A 100 -15.20 4.95 -1.51
CA TYR A 100 -15.74 3.65 -1.12
C TYR A 100 -17.22 3.52 -1.46
N ASP A 101 -18.03 4.48 -1.04
CA ASP A 101 -19.48 4.49 -1.28
C ASP A 101 -19.80 4.63 -2.77
N GLN A 102 -19.04 5.46 -3.49
CA GLN A 102 -19.17 5.62 -4.94
C GLN A 102 -18.87 4.34 -5.71
N LEU A 103 -17.85 3.57 -5.31
CA LEU A 103 -17.53 2.29 -5.93
C LEU A 103 -18.65 1.27 -5.75
N ILE A 104 -19.25 1.21 -4.56
CA ILE A 104 -20.39 0.32 -4.26
C ILE A 104 -21.60 0.70 -5.10
N VAL A 105 -21.96 2.00 -5.10
CA VAL A 105 -23.10 2.48 -5.89
C VAL A 105 -22.86 2.25 -7.38
N THR A 106 -21.66 2.53 -7.89
CA THR A 106 -21.34 2.27 -9.29
C THR A 106 -21.49 0.78 -9.63
N ALA A 107 -21.02 -0.12 -8.76
CA ALA A 107 -21.23 -1.55 -8.94
C ALA A 107 -22.71 -1.93 -8.93
N ALA A 108 -23.50 -1.35 -8.02
CA ALA A 108 -24.95 -1.57 -7.97
C ALA A 108 -25.67 -1.05 -9.24
N MET A 109 -25.26 0.12 -9.76
CA MET A 109 -25.76 0.67 -11.03
C MET A 109 -25.47 -0.25 -12.21
N ILE A 110 -24.27 -0.84 -12.26
CA ILE A 110 -23.92 -1.79 -13.31
C ILE A 110 -24.78 -3.06 -13.20
N VAL A 111 -24.93 -3.63 -12.00
CA VAL A 111 -25.73 -4.84 -11.76
C VAL A 111 -27.22 -4.60 -12.01
N GLY A 112 -27.72 -3.43 -11.61
CA GLY A 112 -29.10 -3.02 -11.77
C GLY A 112 -29.40 -2.33 -13.12
N LEU A 113 -28.45 -2.32 -14.07
CA LEU A 113 -28.58 -1.73 -15.41
C LEU A 113 -29.02 -0.25 -15.37
N GLY A 114 -28.52 0.50 -14.39
CA GLY A 114 -28.78 1.93 -14.22
C GLY A 114 -29.91 2.28 -13.25
N ASP A 115 -30.69 1.29 -12.79
CA ASP A 115 -31.78 1.47 -11.82
C ASP A 115 -31.82 0.31 -10.82
N PRO A 116 -30.89 0.26 -9.85
CA PRO A 116 -30.82 -0.83 -8.91
C PRO A 116 -32.00 -0.78 -7.91
N SER A 117 -32.70 -1.92 -7.77
CA SER A 117 -33.67 -2.08 -6.68
C SER A 117 -32.96 -1.97 -5.32
N GLN A 118 -33.73 -1.64 -4.26
CA GLN A 118 -33.17 -1.63 -2.88
C GLN A 118 -32.54 -2.96 -2.50
N GLN A 119 -33.11 -4.08 -2.93
CA GLN A 119 -32.55 -5.41 -2.71
C GLN A 119 -31.22 -5.59 -3.45
N THR A 120 -31.11 -5.11 -4.69
CA THR A 120 -29.85 -5.14 -5.47
C THR A 120 -28.79 -4.29 -4.78
N LEU A 121 -29.13 -3.06 -4.38
CA LEU A 121 -28.22 -2.14 -3.69
C LEU A 121 -27.71 -2.76 -2.37
N TYR A 122 -28.61 -3.35 -1.59
CA TYR A 122 -28.25 -4.02 -0.34
C TYR A 122 -27.34 -5.23 -0.58
N THR A 123 -27.68 -6.11 -1.53
CA THR A 123 -26.89 -7.30 -1.85
C THR A 123 -25.48 -6.92 -2.32
N VAL A 124 -25.36 -5.93 -3.21
CA VAL A 124 -24.06 -5.43 -3.67
C VAL A 124 -23.26 -4.83 -2.51
N SER A 125 -23.90 -4.07 -1.63
CA SER A 125 -23.25 -3.49 -0.44
C SER A 125 -22.69 -4.58 0.51
N LEU A 126 -23.45 -5.66 0.75
CA LEU A 126 -22.99 -6.78 1.58
C LEU A 126 -21.82 -7.53 0.97
N LEU A 127 -21.80 -7.72 -0.36
CA LEU A 127 -20.75 -8.50 -1.04
C LEU A 127 -19.53 -7.67 -1.44
N ALA A 128 -19.64 -6.34 -1.50
CA ALA A 128 -18.55 -5.45 -1.88
C ALA A 128 -17.34 -5.60 -0.96
N VAL A 129 -17.58 -5.69 0.35
CA VAL A 129 -16.51 -5.82 1.36
C VAL A 129 -15.69 -7.10 1.19
N PRO A 130 -16.27 -8.31 1.12
CA PRO A 130 -15.55 -9.54 0.80
C PRO A 130 -14.81 -9.51 -0.55
N VAL A 131 -15.42 -8.92 -1.58
CA VAL A 131 -14.80 -8.79 -2.91
C VAL A 131 -13.57 -7.89 -2.84
N MET A 132 -13.69 -6.70 -2.25
CA MET A 132 -12.58 -5.76 -2.12
C MET A 132 -11.44 -6.34 -1.28
N ALA A 133 -11.77 -7.08 -0.21
CA ALA A 133 -10.77 -7.78 0.60
C ALA A 133 -10.05 -8.89 -0.18
N ALA A 134 -10.75 -9.63 -1.04
CA ALA A 134 -10.14 -10.64 -1.90
C ALA A 134 -9.21 -10.01 -2.95
N LEU A 135 -9.59 -8.84 -3.49
CA LEU A 135 -8.78 -8.10 -4.45
C LEU A 135 -7.44 -7.62 -3.86
N VAL A 136 -7.28 -7.53 -2.53
CA VAL A 136 -5.99 -7.19 -1.87
C VAL A 136 -4.89 -8.18 -2.26
N ALA A 137 -5.24 -9.45 -2.53
CA ALA A 137 -4.27 -10.46 -2.95
C ALA A 137 -3.51 -10.07 -4.23
N VAL A 138 -4.13 -9.29 -5.12
CA VAL A 138 -3.51 -8.87 -6.40
C VAL A 138 -2.31 -7.94 -6.17
N PRO A 139 -2.44 -6.75 -5.58
CA PRO A 139 -1.29 -5.89 -5.35
C PRO A 139 -0.26 -6.53 -4.39
N VAL A 140 -0.70 -7.31 -3.40
CA VAL A 140 0.19 -8.04 -2.49
C VAL A 140 1.02 -9.08 -3.25
N PHE A 141 0.42 -9.83 -4.17
CA PHE A 141 1.16 -10.76 -5.04
C PHE A 141 2.22 -10.04 -5.87
N TYR A 142 1.86 -8.93 -6.53
CA TYR A 142 2.81 -8.21 -7.36
C TYR A 142 3.93 -7.54 -6.55
N ALA A 143 3.66 -7.03 -5.36
CA ALA A 143 4.69 -6.53 -4.44
C ALA A 143 5.66 -7.65 -4.02
N GLY A 144 5.11 -8.79 -3.58
CA GLY A 144 5.90 -9.97 -3.20
C GLY A 144 6.72 -10.53 -4.36
N ARG A 145 6.13 -10.57 -5.58
CA ARG A 145 6.85 -10.99 -6.79
C ARG A 145 8.06 -10.11 -7.09
N ARG A 146 8.03 -8.84 -6.78
CA ARG A 146 9.19 -7.93 -6.95
C ARG A 146 10.32 -8.23 -5.97
N LEU A 147 10.00 -8.73 -4.77
CA LEU A 147 10.99 -9.06 -3.73
C LEU A 147 11.54 -10.48 -3.86
N GLY A 148 10.69 -11.44 -4.21
CA GLY A 148 11.01 -12.86 -4.17
C GLY A 148 10.65 -13.67 -5.42
N GLY A 149 10.44 -13.01 -6.58
CA GLY A 149 10.00 -13.69 -7.80
C GLY A 149 8.56 -14.22 -7.69
N THR A 150 8.14 -15.07 -8.64
CA THR A 150 6.77 -15.60 -8.70
C THR A 150 6.40 -16.38 -7.43
N LEU A 151 7.34 -17.17 -6.89
CA LEU A 151 7.14 -17.88 -5.62
C LEU A 151 6.88 -16.89 -4.48
N GLY A 152 7.71 -15.83 -4.36
CA GLY A 152 7.50 -14.79 -3.35
C GLY A 152 6.12 -14.14 -3.46
N GLY A 153 5.64 -13.89 -4.68
CA GLY A 153 4.29 -13.39 -4.91
C GLY A 153 3.21 -14.36 -4.42
N LEU A 154 3.34 -15.66 -4.70
CA LEU A 154 2.40 -16.69 -4.24
C LEU A 154 2.42 -16.82 -2.71
N VAL A 155 3.60 -16.81 -2.09
CA VAL A 155 3.74 -16.82 -0.62
C VAL A 155 3.03 -15.61 -0.02
N SER A 156 3.22 -14.42 -0.57
CA SER A 156 2.54 -13.21 -0.09
C SER A 156 1.01 -13.32 -0.21
N ALA A 157 0.51 -13.84 -1.34
CA ALA A 157 -0.92 -14.04 -1.53
C ALA A 157 -1.49 -15.10 -0.56
N LEU A 158 -0.75 -16.17 -0.27
CA LEU A 158 -1.16 -17.19 0.71
C LEU A 158 -1.14 -16.64 2.14
N VAL A 159 -0.11 -15.91 2.53
CA VAL A 159 0.00 -15.31 3.87
C VAL A 159 -1.21 -14.40 4.14
N ILE A 160 -1.56 -13.49 3.21
CA ILE A 160 -2.70 -12.61 3.42
C ILE A 160 -4.04 -13.37 3.40
N ALA A 161 -4.15 -14.44 2.62
CA ALA A 161 -5.36 -15.27 2.56
C ALA A 161 -5.60 -16.06 3.84
N LEU A 162 -4.53 -16.53 4.48
CA LEU A 162 -4.58 -17.36 5.70
C LEU A 162 -4.52 -16.54 6.98
N THR A 163 -4.25 -15.23 6.90
CA THR A 163 -4.26 -14.35 8.07
C THR A 163 -5.65 -14.29 8.67
N THR A 164 -5.72 -14.56 9.96
CA THR A 164 -6.93 -14.45 10.78
C THR A 164 -7.10 -13.04 11.37
N GLY A 165 -7.39 -12.73 12.50
CA GLY A 165 -7.33 -11.43 13.14
C GLY A 165 -8.20 -10.31 12.52
N GLN A 166 -7.76 -9.07 12.70
CA GLN A 166 -8.56 -7.90 12.37
C GLN A 166 -8.83 -7.73 10.87
N PHE A 167 -7.87 -8.09 10.00
CA PHE A 167 -8.11 -8.00 8.56
C PHE A 167 -9.25 -8.92 8.11
N LEU A 168 -9.33 -10.14 8.66
CA LEU A 168 -10.43 -11.04 8.37
C LEU A 168 -11.75 -10.53 8.99
N SER A 169 -11.76 -10.22 10.29
CA SER A 169 -12.99 -9.87 11.02
C SER A 169 -13.67 -8.60 10.48
N ARG A 170 -12.86 -7.61 10.03
CA ARG A 170 -13.36 -6.34 9.46
C ARG A 170 -13.75 -6.43 7.98
N SER A 171 -13.49 -7.56 7.34
CA SER A 171 -13.77 -7.75 5.91
C SER A 171 -14.79 -8.84 5.61
N THR A 172 -15.52 -9.33 6.62
CA THR A 172 -16.63 -10.26 6.46
C THR A 172 -17.91 -9.56 6.02
N VAL A 173 -18.85 -10.32 5.46
CA VAL A 173 -20.20 -9.82 5.14
C VAL A 173 -20.84 -9.20 6.39
N GLY A 174 -21.53 -8.09 6.18
CA GLY A 174 -22.15 -7.31 7.25
C GLY A 174 -21.29 -6.18 7.80
N GLN A 175 -19.98 -6.17 7.52
CA GLN A 175 -19.04 -5.10 7.87
C GLN A 175 -18.99 -4.07 6.73
N LEU A 176 -20.04 -3.28 6.56
CA LEU A 176 -20.09 -2.24 5.53
C LEU A 176 -19.31 -1.01 6.00
N ASP A 177 -17.98 -1.07 5.86
CA ASP A 177 -17.07 -0.04 6.32
C ASP A 177 -15.86 0.04 5.38
N HIS A 178 -15.30 1.25 5.21
CA HIS A 178 -14.12 1.51 4.40
C HIS A 178 -12.84 0.80 4.89
N ASN A 179 -12.80 0.32 6.13
CA ASN A 179 -11.69 -0.45 6.71
C ASN A 179 -11.24 -1.66 5.87
N ALA A 180 -12.15 -2.28 5.11
CA ALA A 180 -11.79 -3.40 4.24
C ALA A 180 -11.05 -2.96 2.96
N VAL A 181 -11.28 -1.73 2.54
CA VAL A 181 -10.79 -1.16 1.27
C VAL A 181 -9.48 -0.40 1.44
N GLU A 182 -9.24 0.15 2.61
CA GLU A 182 -8.01 0.86 2.92
C GLU A 182 -6.75 0.02 2.65
N PRO A 183 -6.65 -1.26 3.08
CA PRO A 183 -5.50 -2.11 2.73
C PRO A 183 -5.35 -2.33 1.22
N LEU A 184 -6.45 -2.41 0.48
CA LEU A 184 -6.41 -2.56 -0.98
C LEU A 184 -5.73 -1.35 -1.63
N PHE A 185 -6.23 -0.14 -1.33
CA PHE A 185 -5.69 1.07 -1.96
C PHE A 185 -4.31 1.43 -1.42
N MET A 186 -3.99 1.14 -0.15
CA MET A 186 -2.63 1.25 0.37
C MET A 186 -1.67 0.33 -0.39
N ALA A 187 -2.02 -0.94 -0.57
CA ALA A 187 -1.19 -1.89 -1.30
C ALA A 187 -1.00 -1.46 -2.77
N ILE A 188 -2.05 -0.96 -3.44
CA ILE A 188 -1.97 -0.42 -4.80
C ILE A 188 -1.02 0.78 -4.83
N ALA A 189 -1.11 1.72 -3.88
CA ALA A 189 -0.24 2.89 -3.82
C ALA A 189 1.24 2.51 -3.59
N VAL A 190 1.49 1.54 -2.70
CA VAL A 190 2.86 1.04 -2.43
C VAL A 190 3.43 0.34 -3.67
N VAL A 191 2.68 -0.55 -4.33
CA VAL A 191 3.12 -1.23 -5.57
C VAL A 191 3.36 -0.22 -6.69
N ALA A 192 2.46 0.74 -6.88
CA ALA A 192 2.62 1.78 -7.89
C ALA A 192 3.90 2.59 -7.65
N MET A 193 4.19 2.94 -6.39
CA MET A 193 5.44 3.63 -6.02
C MET A 193 6.67 2.72 -6.25
N MET A 194 6.62 1.42 -5.90
CA MET A 194 7.70 0.46 -6.21
C MET A 194 8.00 0.41 -7.71
N VAL A 195 6.94 0.39 -8.55
CA VAL A 195 7.09 0.41 -10.02
C VAL A 195 7.69 1.73 -10.49
N ALA A 196 7.20 2.86 -9.97
CA ALA A 196 7.67 4.19 -10.35
C ALA A 196 9.16 4.40 -10.04
N VAL A 197 9.61 4.03 -8.82
CA VAL A 197 11.03 4.17 -8.45
C VAL A 197 11.92 3.27 -9.28
N THR A 198 11.49 2.04 -9.59
CA THR A 198 12.25 1.14 -10.46
C THR A 198 12.31 1.65 -11.90
N ALA A 199 11.22 2.21 -12.42
CA ALA A 199 11.20 2.83 -13.74
C ALA A 199 12.07 4.10 -13.82
N GLY A 200 12.22 4.79 -12.68
CA GLY A 200 13.09 5.96 -12.54
C GLY A 200 14.57 5.63 -12.46
N GLU A 201 14.96 4.45 -11.92
CA GLU A 201 16.36 4.02 -11.79
C GLU A 201 17.01 3.92 -13.18
N ARG A 202 17.92 4.84 -13.50
CA ARG A 202 18.58 4.94 -14.80
C ARG A 202 20.06 5.27 -14.61
N GLU A 203 20.86 4.95 -15.62
CA GLU A 203 22.30 5.28 -15.63
C GLU A 203 22.54 6.78 -15.80
N LYS A 204 21.75 7.46 -16.68
CA LYS A 204 21.89 8.90 -16.92
C LYS A 204 21.05 9.71 -15.93
N PRO A 205 21.58 10.79 -15.37
CA PRO A 205 20.81 11.74 -14.57
C PRO A 205 19.65 12.36 -15.34
N ILE A 206 18.50 12.54 -14.68
CA ILE A 206 17.28 13.08 -15.30
C ILE A 206 17.52 14.48 -15.88
N TYR A 207 18.35 15.34 -15.24
CA TYR A 207 18.64 16.68 -15.76
C TYR A 207 19.35 16.64 -17.11
N GLU A 208 20.21 15.63 -17.37
CA GLU A 208 20.85 15.46 -18.68
C GLU A 208 19.82 15.07 -19.73
N LEU A 209 18.89 14.16 -19.40
CA LEU A 209 17.80 13.79 -20.30
C LEU A 209 16.91 14.99 -20.66
N VAL A 210 16.67 15.89 -19.72
CA VAL A 210 15.92 17.12 -19.98
C VAL A 210 16.74 18.09 -20.84
N ALA A 211 18.04 18.25 -20.56
CA ALA A 211 18.93 19.12 -21.34
C ALA A 211 19.08 18.62 -22.79
N ASP A 212 19.21 17.31 -22.96
CA ASP A 212 19.32 16.63 -24.26
C ASP A 212 17.98 16.52 -24.99
N ARG A 213 16.86 16.93 -24.36
CA ARG A 213 15.49 16.80 -24.85
C ARG A 213 15.11 15.36 -25.20
N ASP A 214 15.65 14.38 -24.47
CA ASP A 214 15.30 12.97 -24.63
C ASP A 214 13.98 12.66 -23.92
N TRP A 215 12.89 13.17 -24.50
CA TRP A 215 11.54 12.96 -23.96
C TRP A 215 11.10 11.50 -24.00
N SER A 216 11.68 10.70 -24.93
CA SER A 216 11.36 9.29 -25.05
C SER A 216 11.82 8.50 -23.81
N ALA A 217 12.99 8.81 -23.30
CA ALA A 217 13.54 8.20 -22.08
C ALA A 217 12.80 8.65 -20.81
N LEU A 218 12.26 9.88 -20.80
CA LEU A 218 11.49 10.41 -19.65
C LEU A 218 10.04 9.91 -19.59
N ARG A 219 9.47 9.47 -20.73
CA ARG A 219 8.04 9.11 -20.81
C ARG A 219 7.66 7.99 -19.82
N THR A 220 8.43 6.93 -19.77
CA THR A 220 8.13 5.77 -18.90
C THR A 220 8.17 6.13 -17.40
N PRO A 221 9.27 6.73 -16.86
CA PRO A 221 9.27 7.17 -15.46
C PRO A 221 8.17 8.19 -15.15
N ALA A 222 7.85 9.10 -16.07
CA ALA A 222 6.80 10.10 -15.85
C ALA A 222 5.41 9.44 -15.74
N ILE A 223 5.07 8.52 -16.64
CA ILE A 223 3.77 7.81 -16.62
C ILE A 223 3.63 7.04 -15.30
N TYR A 224 4.62 6.22 -14.92
CA TYR A 224 4.53 5.45 -13.68
C TYR A 224 4.53 6.32 -12.43
N SER A 225 5.23 7.46 -12.43
CA SER A 225 5.18 8.42 -11.33
C SER A 225 3.80 9.07 -11.20
N VAL A 226 3.17 9.47 -12.31
CA VAL A 226 1.79 9.98 -12.30
C VAL A 226 0.81 8.91 -11.82
N LEU A 227 0.95 7.66 -12.29
CA LEU A 227 0.10 6.56 -11.82
C LEU A 227 0.28 6.28 -10.33
N ALA A 228 1.50 6.39 -9.79
CA ALA A 228 1.73 6.30 -8.34
C ALA A 228 1.04 7.45 -7.58
N GLY A 229 1.06 8.67 -8.13
CA GLY A 229 0.33 9.81 -7.58
C GLY A 229 -1.19 9.62 -7.61
N VAL A 230 -1.72 9.09 -8.71
CA VAL A 230 -3.15 8.72 -8.81
C VAL A 230 -3.51 7.66 -7.76
N ALA A 231 -2.72 6.58 -7.65
CA ALA A 231 -2.96 5.52 -6.68
C ALA A 231 -2.97 6.04 -5.23
N LEU A 232 -2.04 6.91 -4.90
CA LEU A 232 -1.97 7.56 -3.58
C LEU A 232 -3.17 8.49 -3.35
N THR A 233 -3.61 9.22 -4.36
CA THR A 233 -4.82 10.05 -4.28
C THR A 233 -6.06 9.21 -4.04
N LEU A 234 -6.23 8.09 -4.75
CA LEU A 234 -7.35 7.18 -4.53
C LEU A 234 -7.35 6.62 -3.09
N TYR A 235 -6.18 6.28 -2.55
CA TYR A 235 -6.07 5.86 -1.15
C TYR A 235 -6.52 6.97 -0.18
N ILE A 236 -6.08 8.21 -0.39
CA ILE A 236 -6.50 9.37 0.41
C ILE A 236 -8.00 9.64 0.26
N TRP A 237 -8.57 9.41 -0.93
CA TRP A 237 -10.00 9.59 -1.20
C TRP A 237 -10.87 8.50 -0.56
N VAL A 238 -10.36 7.29 -0.39
CA VAL A 238 -11.01 6.27 0.46
C VAL A 238 -11.00 6.71 1.92
N TRP A 239 -9.85 7.19 2.39
CA TRP A 239 -9.66 7.58 3.78
C TRP A 239 -8.66 8.73 3.90
N PRO A 240 -9.09 9.92 4.35
CA PRO A 240 -8.22 11.10 4.42
C PRO A 240 -6.96 10.93 5.28
N SER A 241 -6.99 10.08 6.33
CA SER A 241 -5.81 9.76 7.11
C SER A 241 -4.74 8.98 6.34
N GLY A 242 -5.04 8.53 5.12
CA GLY A 242 -4.06 8.03 4.15
C GLY A 242 -2.91 9.00 3.88
N VAL A 243 -3.07 10.27 4.26
CA VAL A 243 -1.98 11.27 4.28
C VAL A 243 -0.75 10.81 5.10
N LEU A 244 -0.91 9.90 6.05
CA LEU A 244 0.21 9.28 6.77
C LEU A 244 1.16 8.55 5.81
N LEU A 245 0.64 7.93 4.75
CA LEU A 245 1.47 7.29 3.72
C LEU A 245 2.29 8.30 2.94
N VAL A 246 1.80 9.54 2.73
CA VAL A 246 2.60 10.65 2.17
C VAL A 246 3.80 10.95 3.06
N GLY A 247 3.60 10.98 4.39
CA GLY A 247 4.68 11.15 5.36
C GLY A 247 5.71 10.01 5.32
N ILE A 248 5.25 8.77 5.24
CA ILE A 248 6.11 7.58 5.11
C ILE A 248 6.93 7.64 3.81
N PHE A 249 6.31 8.02 2.69
CA PHE A 249 7.02 8.24 1.43
C PHE A 249 8.01 9.40 1.53
N GLY A 250 7.69 10.46 2.28
CA GLY A 250 8.63 11.54 2.56
C GLY A 250 9.90 11.05 3.25
N VAL A 251 9.76 10.22 4.28
CA VAL A 251 10.90 9.59 4.96
C VAL A 251 11.65 8.65 4.01
N PHE A 252 10.94 7.84 3.23
CA PHE A 252 11.55 6.98 2.22
C PHE A 252 12.40 7.78 1.22
N PHE A 253 11.86 8.86 0.65
CA PHE A 253 12.60 9.70 -0.29
C PHE A 253 13.82 10.35 0.37
N ALA A 254 13.68 10.88 1.60
CA ALA A 254 14.78 11.47 2.33
C ALA A 254 15.93 10.46 2.55
N VAL A 255 15.59 9.23 2.95
CA VAL A 255 16.56 8.15 3.15
C VAL A 255 17.19 7.72 1.81
N GLN A 256 16.37 7.45 0.79
CA GLN A 256 16.87 6.93 -0.49
C GLN A 256 17.74 7.94 -1.23
N LEU A 257 17.31 9.20 -1.33
CA LEU A 257 18.11 10.26 -1.96
C LEU A 257 19.45 10.47 -1.27
N THR A 258 19.45 10.37 0.07
CA THR A 258 20.66 10.45 0.87
C THR A 258 21.60 9.25 0.62
N LEU A 259 21.04 8.04 0.58
CA LEU A 259 21.80 6.81 0.30
C LEU A 259 22.42 6.83 -1.11
N ASP A 260 21.65 7.24 -2.11
CA ASP A 260 22.13 7.34 -3.49
C ASP A 260 23.30 8.31 -3.58
N TYR A 261 23.16 9.49 -2.98
CA TYR A 261 24.22 10.49 -2.98
C TYR A 261 25.50 10.00 -2.28
N VAL A 262 25.39 9.39 -1.11
CA VAL A 262 26.56 8.84 -0.38
C VAL A 262 27.25 7.74 -1.18
N ARG A 263 26.48 6.90 -1.89
CA ARG A 263 27.00 5.84 -2.77
C ARG A 263 27.58 6.37 -4.09
N GLY A 264 27.47 7.66 -4.37
CA GLY A 264 27.95 8.27 -5.61
C GLY A 264 27.03 8.10 -6.79
N ILE A 265 25.77 7.70 -6.55
CA ILE A 265 24.71 7.64 -7.55
C ILE A 265 24.00 9.00 -7.57
N SER A 266 23.64 9.49 -8.76
CA SER A 266 22.84 10.72 -8.87
C SER A 266 21.45 10.53 -8.27
N PRO A 267 21.02 11.39 -7.31
CA PRO A 267 19.69 11.30 -6.73
C PRO A 267 18.56 11.82 -7.65
N ASP A 268 18.91 12.39 -8.82
CA ASP A 268 17.96 13.09 -9.68
C ASP A 268 16.79 12.21 -10.15
N HIS A 269 17.04 10.93 -10.46
CA HIS A 269 16.01 10.00 -10.95
C HIS A 269 14.96 9.69 -9.88
N ILE A 270 15.37 9.48 -8.64
CA ILE A 270 14.43 9.25 -7.52
C ILE A 270 13.75 10.55 -7.12
N ALA A 271 14.47 11.69 -7.15
CA ALA A 271 13.87 13.00 -6.90
C ALA A 271 12.79 13.35 -7.94
N PHE A 272 13.00 13.00 -9.21
CA PHE A 272 11.99 13.16 -10.25
C PHE A 272 10.72 12.34 -9.94
N VAL A 273 10.88 11.06 -9.58
CA VAL A 273 9.75 10.21 -9.20
C VAL A 273 8.98 10.81 -8.02
N GLY A 274 9.69 11.24 -6.97
CA GLY A 274 9.07 11.88 -5.80
C GLY A 274 8.33 13.17 -6.17
N ALA A 275 8.97 14.05 -6.95
CA ALA A 275 8.38 15.32 -7.37
C ALA A 275 7.12 15.13 -8.23
N VAL A 276 7.17 14.22 -9.22
CA VAL A 276 6.05 13.99 -10.14
C VAL A 276 4.90 13.26 -9.44
N SER A 277 5.19 12.17 -8.69
CA SER A 277 4.14 11.40 -8.03
C SER A 277 3.41 12.22 -6.95
N LEU A 278 4.17 12.88 -6.07
CA LEU A 278 3.56 13.67 -5.00
C LEU A 278 3.02 15.02 -5.49
N GLY A 279 3.60 15.59 -6.55
CA GLY A 279 3.02 16.72 -7.25
C GLY A 279 1.66 16.37 -7.86
N ALA A 280 1.54 15.22 -8.53
CA ALA A 280 0.27 14.73 -9.04
C ALA A 280 -0.74 14.47 -7.90
N THR A 281 -0.28 13.87 -6.78
CA THR A 281 -1.12 13.70 -5.59
C THR A 281 -1.61 15.04 -5.05
N ALA A 282 -0.75 16.04 -4.95
CA ALA A 282 -1.13 17.37 -4.47
C ALA A 282 -2.21 18.02 -5.35
N VAL A 283 -2.02 17.98 -6.67
CA VAL A 283 -3.01 18.53 -7.63
C VAL A 283 -4.34 17.78 -7.51
N LEU A 284 -4.32 16.45 -7.57
CA LEU A 284 -5.54 15.64 -7.58
C LEU A 284 -6.29 15.72 -6.24
N THR A 285 -5.59 15.70 -5.10
CA THR A 285 -6.25 15.85 -3.80
C THR A 285 -6.84 17.24 -3.61
N THR A 286 -6.23 18.29 -4.17
CA THR A 286 -6.81 19.65 -4.15
C THR A 286 -8.17 19.70 -4.86
N LEU A 287 -8.35 18.93 -5.95
CA LEU A 287 -9.61 18.86 -6.69
C LEU A 287 -10.74 18.14 -5.91
N LEU A 288 -10.38 17.35 -4.88
CA LEU A 288 -11.33 16.61 -4.04
C LEU A 288 -11.79 17.42 -2.82
N ILE A 289 -11.21 18.59 -2.55
CA ILE A 289 -11.50 19.37 -1.34
C ILE A 289 -12.79 20.16 -1.52
N GLU A 290 -13.79 19.86 -0.72
CA GLU A 290 -15.03 20.63 -0.62
C GLU A 290 -14.97 21.69 0.49
N GLN A 291 -14.21 21.37 1.59
CA GLN A 291 -14.11 22.22 2.77
C GLN A 291 -12.64 22.57 3.06
N PRO A 292 -12.10 23.65 2.47
CA PRO A 292 -10.66 23.98 2.60
C PRO A 292 -10.24 24.36 4.03
N GLY A 293 -11.16 24.76 4.89
CA GLY A 293 -10.87 25.12 6.29
C GLY A 293 -10.50 23.95 7.20
N SER A 294 -10.68 22.69 6.76
CA SER A 294 -10.27 21.52 7.52
C SER A 294 -8.77 21.33 7.47
N THR A 295 -8.13 21.22 8.65
CA THR A 295 -6.68 20.96 8.80
C THR A 295 -6.38 19.63 9.51
N GLY A 296 -7.41 18.86 9.82
CA GLY A 296 -7.29 17.56 10.49
C GLY A 296 -6.77 16.45 9.56
N SER A 297 -6.03 15.49 10.12
CA SER A 297 -5.60 14.30 9.36
C SER A 297 -6.73 13.33 9.03
N THR A 298 -7.86 13.42 9.74
CA THR A 298 -9.04 12.55 9.55
C THR A 298 -10.10 13.15 8.64
N SER A 299 -9.87 14.37 8.16
CA SER A 299 -10.77 15.07 7.25
C SER A 299 -10.02 15.52 6.00
N LEU A 300 -10.63 15.41 4.84
CA LEU A 300 -10.07 15.90 3.59
C LEU A 300 -10.06 17.42 3.61
N GLY A 301 -8.89 18.03 3.44
CA GLY A 301 -8.66 19.46 3.50
C GLY A 301 -7.29 19.83 2.95
N LEU A 302 -6.78 20.99 3.33
CA LEU A 302 -5.49 21.49 2.80
C LEU A 302 -4.26 20.70 3.31
N LEU A 303 -4.38 19.93 4.39
CA LEU A 303 -3.23 19.17 4.92
C LEU A 303 -2.69 18.17 3.89
N GLN A 304 -3.54 17.44 3.20
CA GLN A 304 -3.14 16.38 2.27
C GLN A 304 -2.35 16.93 1.08
N PRO A 305 -2.84 17.92 0.30
CA PRO A 305 -2.08 18.46 -0.83
C PRO A 305 -0.86 19.25 -0.38
N LEU A 306 -0.91 19.98 0.72
CA LEU A 306 0.25 20.76 1.20
C LEU A 306 1.38 19.83 1.65
N LEU A 307 1.09 18.73 2.35
CA LEU A 307 2.11 17.77 2.74
C LEU A 307 2.70 17.08 1.50
N ALA A 308 1.87 16.67 0.54
CA ALA A 308 2.35 16.08 -0.71
C ALA A 308 3.25 17.07 -1.49
N LEU A 309 2.85 18.32 -1.59
CA LEU A 309 3.65 19.38 -2.23
C LEU A 309 4.97 19.64 -1.49
N LEU A 310 4.94 19.66 -0.15
CA LEU A 310 6.13 19.83 0.68
C LEU A 310 7.15 18.71 0.42
N VAL A 311 6.69 17.45 0.38
CA VAL A 311 7.59 16.30 0.10
C VAL A 311 8.09 16.34 -1.35
N ALA A 312 7.25 16.71 -2.33
CA ALA A 312 7.66 16.88 -3.72
C ALA A 312 8.75 17.95 -3.85
N ALA A 313 8.55 19.11 -3.21
CA ALA A 313 9.54 20.19 -3.16
C ALA A 313 10.83 19.75 -2.42
N GLY A 314 10.69 18.99 -1.34
CA GLY A 314 11.80 18.40 -0.61
C GLY A 314 12.68 17.48 -1.48
N CYS A 315 12.06 16.64 -2.33
CA CYS A 315 12.80 15.80 -3.29
C CYS A 315 13.62 16.64 -4.26
N LEU A 316 13.04 17.68 -4.84
CA LEU A 316 13.75 18.61 -5.75
C LEU A 316 14.86 19.38 -5.03
N PHE A 317 14.58 19.85 -3.81
CA PHE A 317 15.55 20.54 -2.98
C PHE A 317 16.76 19.67 -2.65
N MET A 318 16.54 18.40 -2.26
CA MET A 318 17.61 17.46 -1.96
C MET A 318 18.49 17.17 -3.19
N ALA A 319 17.90 16.98 -4.36
CA ALA A 319 18.65 16.81 -5.60
C ALA A 319 19.45 18.08 -5.96
N TRP A 320 18.88 19.26 -5.80
CA TRP A 320 19.58 20.54 -5.99
C TRP A 320 20.73 20.69 -4.98
N LEU A 321 20.49 20.40 -3.69
CA LEU A 321 21.51 20.50 -2.66
C LEU A 321 22.69 19.53 -2.92
N ALA A 322 22.40 18.32 -3.38
CA ALA A 322 23.42 17.33 -3.74
C ALA A 322 24.35 17.86 -4.84
N ARG A 323 23.80 18.54 -5.87
CA ARG A 323 24.59 19.20 -6.92
C ARG A 323 25.45 20.35 -6.36
N GLN A 324 24.86 21.20 -5.49
CA GLN A 324 25.63 22.28 -4.83
C GLN A 324 26.75 21.75 -3.93
N TRP A 325 26.52 20.61 -3.28
CA TRP A 325 27.49 19.91 -2.45
C TRP A 325 28.71 19.44 -3.25
N ASN A 326 28.45 18.81 -4.41
CA ASN A 326 29.49 18.40 -5.36
C ASN A 326 30.26 19.60 -5.93
N ASN A 327 29.56 20.66 -6.33
CA ASN A 327 30.17 21.87 -6.91
C ASN A 327 31.13 22.58 -5.93
N ARG A 328 30.88 22.44 -4.62
CA ARG A 328 31.74 23.00 -3.56
C ARG A 328 32.82 22.04 -3.07
N GLY A 329 32.93 20.86 -3.62
CA GLY A 329 33.91 19.84 -3.24
C GLY A 329 33.74 19.31 -1.81
N LEU A 330 32.54 19.40 -1.22
CA LEU A 330 32.30 18.94 0.13
C LEU A 330 32.22 17.40 0.18
N ALA A 331 32.78 16.83 1.27
CA ALA A 331 32.74 15.37 1.43
C ALA A 331 31.31 14.83 1.53
N ARG A 332 31.02 13.80 0.74
CA ARG A 332 29.68 13.19 0.65
C ARG A 332 29.17 12.64 1.98
N LEU A 333 30.09 12.21 2.86
CA LEU A 333 29.74 11.66 4.17
C LEU A 333 29.03 12.66 5.10
N TYR A 334 29.24 13.97 4.91
CA TYR A 334 28.55 15.00 5.71
C TYR A 334 27.17 15.36 5.18
N TYR A 335 26.81 14.91 3.98
CA TYR A 335 25.49 15.19 3.40
C TYR A 335 24.32 14.66 4.25
N PRO A 336 24.35 13.40 4.78
CA PRO A 336 23.30 12.93 5.70
C PRO A 336 23.11 13.82 6.94
N ALA A 337 24.22 14.26 7.52
CA ALA A 337 24.18 15.15 8.69
C ALA A 337 23.58 16.51 8.35
N ALA A 338 23.86 17.06 7.16
CA ALA A 338 23.28 18.32 6.69
C ALA A 338 21.75 18.17 6.47
N ILE A 339 21.30 17.10 5.82
CA ILE A 339 19.86 16.82 5.64
C ILE A 339 19.17 16.64 7.00
N GLY A 340 19.73 15.82 7.89
CA GLY A 340 19.21 15.65 9.25
C GLY A 340 19.13 16.95 10.04
N GLY A 341 20.18 17.76 9.95
CA GLY A 341 20.24 19.10 10.56
C GLY A 341 19.18 20.06 10.01
N LEU A 342 18.98 20.08 8.69
CA LEU A 342 17.93 20.90 8.05
C LEU A 342 16.53 20.48 8.48
N ILE A 343 16.25 19.17 8.51
CA ILE A 343 14.94 18.64 8.96
C ILE A 343 14.74 19.00 10.45
N ALA A 344 15.74 18.75 11.30
CA ALA A 344 15.66 19.08 12.72
C ALA A 344 15.44 20.59 12.95
N THR A 345 16.14 21.44 12.19
CA THR A 345 15.97 22.90 12.26
C THR A 345 14.57 23.31 11.81
N ALA A 346 14.06 22.76 10.70
CA ALA A 346 12.71 23.04 10.22
C ALA A 346 11.64 22.65 11.25
N LEU A 347 11.78 21.49 11.87
CA LEU A 347 10.87 21.02 12.95
C LEU A 347 10.97 21.91 14.18
N LEU A 348 12.18 22.33 14.58
CA LEU A 348 12.40 23.23 15.70
C LEU A 348 11.79 24.62 15.43
N VAL A 349 12.00 25.18 14.25
CA VAL A 349 11.39 26.47 13.85
C VAL A 349 9.87 26.36 13.85
N MET A 350 9.31 25.27 13.31
CA MET A 350 7.88 25.03 13.30
C MET A 350 7.32 24.92 14.73
N TRP A 351 8.02 24.21 15.62
CA TRP A 351 7.63 24.08 17.02
C TRP A 351 7.63 25.42 17.76
N LEU A 352 8.63 26.25 17.52
CA LEU A 352 8.78 27.55 18.21
C LEU A 352 7.85 28.62 17.61
N ALA A 353 7.73 28.71 16.28
CA ALA A 353 7.00 29.77 15.62
C ALA A 353 5.51 29.44 15.41
N LEU A 354 5.16 28.17 15.26
CA LEU A 354 3.81 27.68 14.93
C LEU A 354 3.41 26.48 15.79
N PRO A 355 3.39 26.59 17.15
CA PRO A 355 3.22 25.46 18.05
C PRO A 355 1.89 24.72 17.83
N GLY A 356 0.80 25.42 17.53
CA GLY A 356 -0.50 24.80 17.23
C GLY A 356 -0.47 23.96 15.94
N LEU A 357 0.21 24.45 14.90
CA LEU A 357 0.39 23.68 13.66
C LEU A 357 1.33 22.49 13.88
N PHE A 358 2.39 22.66 14.65
CA PHE A 358 3.30 21.56 15.00
C PHE A 358 2.55 20.45 15.73
N ASP A 359 1.77 20.77 16.77
CA ASP A 359 1.05 19.75 17.55
C ASP A 359 -0.05 19.05 16.73
N SER A 360 -0.80 19.80 15.92
CA SER A 360 -1.86 19.24 15.10
C SER A 360 -1.36 18.37 13.94
N THR A 361 -0.11 18.53 13.48
CA THR A 361 0.49 17.78 12.37
C THR A 361 1.56 16.81 12.88
N VAL A 362 2.74 17.32 13.25
CA VAL A 362 3.90 16.52 13.65
C VAL A 362 3.63 15.81 14.98
N GLY A 363 3.11 16.52 15.98
CA GLY A 363 2.75 15.94 17.28
C GLY A 363 1.73 14.80 17.15
N ASN A 364 0.72 15.02 16.32
CA ASN A 364 -0.31 14.01 16.04
C ASN A 364 0.25 12.80 15.28
N ALA A 365 1.15 13.03 14.30
CA ALA A 365 1.83 11.96 13.59
C ALA A 365 2.74 11.14 14.53
N ILE A 366 3.52 11.81 15.39
CA ILE A 366 4.38 11.14 16.39
C ILE A 366 3.54 10.26 17.31
N ARG A 367 2.44 10.79 17.88
CA ARG A 367 1.55 10.02 18.76
C ARG A 367 0.95 8.76 18.12
N ARG A 368 0.79 8.77 16.79
CA ARG A 368 0.25 7.62 16.03
C ARG A 368 1.31 6.66 15.49
N MET A 369 2.53 7.16 15.29
CA MET A 369 3.60 6.41 14.64
C MET A 369 4.70 5.94 15.58
N VAL A 370 4.84 6.55 16.78
CA VAL A 370 5.95 6.26 17.69
C VAL A 370 5.41 5.82 19.05
N PRO A 371 5.66 4.56 19.49
CA PRO A 371 5.10 4.02 20.71
C PRO A 371 5.68 4.67 22.00
N ILE A 372 6.68 5.53 21.86
CA ILE A 372 7.37 6.20 22.99
C ILE A 372 6.72 7.56 23.33
N GLY A 373 5.95 8.14 22.40
CA GLY A 373 5.45 9.53 22.50
C GLY A 373 4.19 9.75 23.32
N GLY A 374 3.74 8.78 24.12
CA GLY A 374 2.46 8.82 24.82
C GLY A 374 1.32 8.51 23.84
N THR A 375 0.55 7.53 24.18
CA THR A 375 -0.66 7.17 23.46
C THR A 375 -1.67 8.28 23.64
N ALA A 376 -2.50 8.53 22.65
CA ALA A 376 -3.68 9.34 22.82
C ALA A 376 -4.63 8.60 23.77
N THR A 377 -4.28 8.57 25.06
CA THR A 377 -5.08 7.98 26.15
C THR A 377 -6.44 8.65 26.28
N ASP A 378 -6.62 9.81 25.64
CA ASP A 378 -7.89 10.52 25.56
C ASP A 378 -8.88 9.89 24.56
N LEU A 379 -8.47 8.83 23.85
CA LEU A 379 -9.35 8.16 22.91
C LEU A 379 -10.26 7.19 23.68
N THR A 380 -11.50 7.56 23.78
CA THR A 380 -12.60 6.70 24.26
C THR A 380 -12.85 5.48 23.35
N ILE A 381 -12.11 5.38 22.24
CA ILE A 381 -12.23 4.33 21.23
C ILE A 381 -11.21 3.23 21.54
N VAL A 382 -11.70 2.05 21.87
CA VAL A 382 -10.86 0.88 22.23
C VAL A 382 -9.82 0.54 21.17
N GLU A 383 -10.16 0.66 19.91
CA GLU A 383 -9.29 0.36 18.78
C GLU A 383 -8.10 1.31 18.62
N ALA A 384 -8.20 2.52 19.15
CA ALA A 384 -7.15 3.52 19.14
C ALA A 384 -6.19 3.41 20.32
N GLN A 385 -6.43 2.46 21.22
CA GLN A 385 -5.54 2.18 22.37
C GLN A 385 -4.35 1.31 21.91
N PRO A 386 -3.21 1.39 22.60
CA PRO A 386 -2.11 0.49 22.38
C PRO A 386 -2.49 -0.94 22.76
N PRO A 387 -1.89 -1.96 22.09
CA PRO A 387 -2.09 -3.34 22.52
C PRO A 387 -1.49 -3.54 23.93
N GLU A 388 -2.20 -4.26 24.82
CA GLU A 388 -1.71 -4.59 26.17
C GLU A 388 -0.35 -5.31 26.11
N SER A 389 -0.17 -6.20 25.15
CA SER A 389 1.08 -6.87 24.82
C SER A 389 1.22 -6.92 23.31
N PHE A 390 2.17 -6.17 22.76
CA PHE A 390 2.40 -6.13 21.33
C PHE A 390 2.70 -7.52 20.74
N PHE A 391 3.62 -8.28 21.34
CA PHE A 391 4.01 -9.59 20.84
C PHE A 391 2.88 -10.63 20.91
N ASN A 392 2.07 -10.61 21.95
CA ASN A 392 0.89 -11.48 22.03
C ASN A 392 -0.16 -11.09 20.99
N SER A 393 -0.35 -9.79 20.75
CA SER A 393 -1.29 -9.30 19.76
C SER A 393 -0.87 -9.67 18.35
N VAL A 394 0.38 -9.45 17.96
CA VAL A 394 0.86 -9.82 16.61
C VAL A 394 0.87 -11.32 16.39
N PHE A 395 1.15 -12.13 17.44
CA PHE A 395 1.05 -13.59 17.32
C PHE A 395 -0.39 -14.05 17.09
N ARG A 396 -1.35 -13.44 17.80
CA ARG A 396 -2.79 -13.74 17.62
C ARG A 396 -3.29 -13.32 16.24
N GLU A 397 -2.79 -12.20 15.69
CA GLU A 397 -3.19 -11.66 14.40
C GLU A 397 -2.55 -12.43 13.22
N PHE A 398 -1.26 -12.76 13.33
CA PHE A 398 -0.45 -13.23 12.19
C PHE A 398 0.25 -14.58 12.42
N GLY A 399 0.21 -15.12 13.64
CA GLY A 399 0.94 -16.35 14.00
C GLY A 399 2.44 -16.20 13.82
N SER A 400 3.07 -17.25 13.26
CA SER A 400 4.51 -17.26 12.95
C SER A 400 4.90 -16.32 11.81
N ALA A 401 3.95 -15.93 10.93
CA ALA A 401 4.22 -15.08 9.77
C ALA A 401 4.79 -13.71 10.15
N PHE A 402 4.49 -13.18 11.35
CA PHE A 402 5.11 -11.96 11.83
C PHE A 402 6.62 -12.12 12.08
N TYR A 403 7.03 -13.23 12.66
CA TYR A 403 8.45 -13.47 12.98
C TYR A 403 9.26 -13.80 11.71
N THR A 404 8.68 -14.54 10.77
CA THR A 404 9.32 -14.77 9.47
C THR A 404 9.40 -13.50 8.63
N MET A 405 8.43 -12.59 8.75
CA MET A 405 8.54 -11.22 8.21
C MET A 405 9.75 -10.47 8.82
N LEU A 406 9.97 -10.53 10.13
CA LEU A 406 11.13 -9.88 10.75
C LEU A 406 12.46 -10.45 10.22
N ALA A 407 12.52 -11.78 10.01
CA ALA A 407 13.69 -12.40 9.37
C ALA A 407 13.83 -11.92 7.90
N GLY A 408 12.75 -11.87 7.13
CA GLY A 408 12.73 -11.32 5.78
C GLY A 408 13.19 -9.86 5.73
N LEU A 409 12.76 -9.04 6.68
CA LEU A 409 13.20 -7.65 6.82
C LEU A 409 14.70 -7.58 7.12
N GLY A 410 15.21 -8.47 7.99
CA GLY A 410 16.64 -8.62 8.26
C GLY A 410 17.42 -8.97 7.00
N PHE A 411 16.96 -9.92 6.19
CA PHE A 411 17.57 -10.25 4.90
C PHE A 411 17.59 -9.07 3.92
N LEU A 412 16.49 -8.30 3.85
CA LEU A 412 16.47 -7.10 3.02
C LEU A 412 17.48 -6.05 3.47
N LEU A 413 17.61 -5.81 4.77
CA LEU A 413 18.57 -4.86 5.35
C LEU A 413 20.03 -5.30 5.11
N LEU A 414 20.30 -6.60 5.22
CA LEU A 414 21.65 -7.16 5.09
C LEU A 414 22.05 -7.45 3.62
N ARG A 415 21.16 -7.26 2.65
CA ARG A 415 21.43 -7.49 1.22
C ARG A 415 22.75 -6.89 0.72
N PRO A 416 23.09 -5.62 1.05
CA PRO A 416 24.35 -5.03 0.60
C PRO A 416 25.58 -5.75 1.13
N LEU A 417 25.53 -6.31 2.35
CA LEU A 417 26.63 -7.05 2.97
C LEU A 417 26.93 -8.37 2.24
N PHE A 418 25.91 -8.94 1.59
CA PHE A 418 26.05 -10.15 0.77
C PHE A 418 26.38 -9.86 -0.71
N GLY A 419 26.80 -8.62 -1.03
CA GLY A 419 27.14 -8.21 -2.39
C GLY A 419 25.95 -8.18 -3.39
N ARG A 420 24.74 -8.15 -2.89
CA ARG A 420 23.53 -8.15 -3.73
C ARG A 420 23.08 -6.75 -4.09
N LYS A 421 22.45 -6.61 -5.27
CA LYS A 421 21.89 -5.33 -5.70
C LYS A 421 20.82 -4.88 -4.70
N PHE A 422 20.98 -3.67 -4.21
CA PHE A 422 20.04 -3.01 -3.33
C PHE A 422 19.39 -1.85 -4.11
N ARG A 423 18.10 -1.97 -4.38
CA ARG A 423 17.29 -1.01 -5.18
C ARG A 423 16.45 -0.14 -4.29
N ALA A 424 15.98 0.98 -4.81
CA ALA A 424 15.11 1.90 -4.09
C ALA A 424 13.82 1.24 -3.57
N GLU A 425 13.26 0.26 -4.30
CA GLU A 425 12.09 -0.48 -3.83
C GLU A 425 12.32 -1.26 -2.52
N HIS A 426 13.56 -1.73 -2.26
CA HIS A 426 13.90 -2.38 -0.98
C HIS A 426 13.87 -1.36 0.17
N THR A 427 14.44 -0.16 -0.03
CA THR A 427 14.38 0.92 0.96
C THR A 427 12.93 1.31 1.24
N LEU A 428 12.09 1.40 0.19
CA LEU A 428 10.67 1.72 0.34
C LEU A 428 9.97 0.70 1.23
N VAL A 429 10.13 -0.59 0.94
CA VAL A 429 9.49 -1.67 1.72
C VAL A 429 10.01 -1.68 3.16
N ILE A 430 11.32 -1.49 3.37
CA ILE A 430 11.92 -1.43 4.72
C ILE A 430 11.32 -0.27 5.52
N VAL A 431 11.35 0.95 4.98
CA VAL A 431 10.84 2.15 5.68
C VAL A 431 9.36 1.97 5.99
N TRP A 432 8.57 1.59 5.00
CA TRP A 432 7.13 1.39 5.15
C TRP A 432 6.80 0.31 6.19
N THR A 433 7.50 -0.84 6.18
CA THR A 433 7.31 -1.93 7.15
C THR A 433 7.64 -1.47 8.57
N LEU A 434 8.74 -0.74 8.77
CA LEU A 434 9.13 -0.22 10.08
C LEU A 434 8.07 0.74 10.63
N PHE A 435 7.50 1.61 9.78
CA PHE A 435 6.39 2.47 10.20
C PHE A 435 5.14 1.68 10.54
N LEU A 436 4.76 0.67 9.75
CA LEU A 436 3.59 -0.15 10.07
C LEU A 436 3.75 -0.94 11.36
N ILE A 437 4.94 -1.48 11.65
CA ILE A 437 5.24 -2.13 12.94
C ILE A 437 5.09 -1.12 14.07
N SER A 438 5.67 0.06 13.92
CA SER A 438 5.62 1.12 14.92
C SER A 438 4.18 1.60 15.16
N MET A 439 3.40 1.83 14.10
CA MET A 439 1.99 2.21 14.18
C MET A 439 1.15 1.14 14.88
N ALA A 440 1.34 -0.13 14.55
CA ALA A 440 0.63 -1.24 15.20
C ALA A 440 0.98 -1.39 16.68
N ALA A 441 2.17 -0.95 17.10
CA ALA A 441 2.56 -0.88 18.52
C ALA A 441 1.91 0.31 19.24
N THR A 442 1.46 1.35 18.53
CA THR A 442 0.77 2.51 19.14
C THR A 442 -0.74 2.31 19.26
N GLN A 443 -1.37 1.67 18.26
CA GLN A 443 -2.82 1.50 18.22
C GLN A 443 -3.21 0.14 17.64
N VAL A 444 -4.09 -0.59 18.32
CA VAL A 444 -4.54 -1.92 17.89
C VAL A 444 -5.13 -1.90 16.47
N ARG A 445 -5.86 -0.85 16.10
CA ARG A 445 -6.46 -0.74 14.78
C ARG A 445 -5.46 -0.78 13.62
N PHE A 446 -4.18 -0.45 13.83
CA PHE A 446 -3.18 -0.50 12.77
C PHE A 446 -2.67 -1.91 12.47
N MET A 447 -3.11 -2.93 13.21
CA MET A 447 -2.80 -4.33 12.91
C MET A 447 -3.30 -4.75 11.52
N TYR A 448 -4.47 -4.25 11.09
CA TYR A 448 -5.00 -4.61 9.76
C TYR A 448 -4.24 -3.97 8.58
N TYR A 449 -3.42 -2.94 8.81
CA TYR A 449 -2.45 -2.47 7.81
C TYR A 449 -1.15 -3.26 7.85
N LEU A 450 -0.71 -3.65 9.05
CA LEU A 450 0.51 -4.43 9.24
C LEU A 450 0.45 -5.78 8.49
N VAL A 451 -0.74 -6.34 8.27
CA VAL A 451 -0.94 -7.56 7.47
C VAL A 451 -0.31 -7.47 6.08
N LEU A 452 -0.34 -6.28 5.46
CA LEU A 452 0.26 -6.07 4.14
C LEU A 452 1.78 -6.24 4.18
N ALA A 453 2.43 -5.64 5.19
CA ALA A 453 3.87 -5.79 5.36
C ALA A 453 4.24 -7.23 5.72
N VAL A 454 3.46 -7.88 6.61
CA VAL A 454 3.64 -9.29 6.95
C VAL A 454 3.58 -10.16 5.69
N ALA A 455 2.59 -9.95 4.83
CA ALA A 455 2.45 -10.72 3.60
C ALA A 455 3.60 -10.45 2.61
N ILE A 456 3.89 -9.18 2.32
CA ILE A 456 4.84 -8.78 1.27
C ILE A 456 6.27 -9.11 1.65
N VAL A 457 6.69 -8.88 2.90
CA VAL A 457 8.08 -9.11 3.32
C VAL A 457 8.38 -10.61 3.48
N ASN A 458 7.36 -11.44 3.75
CA ASN A 458 7.52 -12.90 3.72
C ASN A 458 7.96 -13.43 2.34
N ALA A 459 7.69 -12.71 1.26
CA ALA A 459 8.25 -13.04 -0.06
C ALA A 459 9.78 -13.01 -0.06
N ALA A 460 10.38 -12.02 0.60
CA ALA A 460 11.84 -11.92 0.70
C ALA A 460 12.40 -13.05 1.57
N PHE A 461 11.74 -13.39 2.66
CA PHE A 461 12.10 -14.52 3.51
C PHE A 461 12.07 -15.83 2.72
N ALA A 462 10.97 -16.14 2.03
CA ALA A 462 10.83 -17.35 1.23
C ALA A 462 11.88 -17.45 0.12
N ALA A 463 12.17 -16.34 -0.57
CA ALA A 463 13.19 -16.31 -1.61
C ALA A 463 14.61 -16.59 -1.07
N GLU A 464 14.92 -16.08 0.13
CA GLU A 464 16.22 -16.35 0.75
C GLU A 464 16.32 -17.78 1.27
N LEU A 465 15.24 -18.37 1.77
CA LEU A 465 15.21 -19.79 2.15
C LEU A 465 15.46 -20.71 0.95
N VAL A 466 14.74 -20.47 -0.16
CA VAL A 466 14.95 -21.23 -1.41
C VAL A 466 16.41 -21.21 -1.83
N ARG A 467 17.05 -20.04 -1.74
CA ARG A 467 18.47 -19.89 -2.07
C ARG A 467 19.41 -20.55 -1.05
N LEU A 468 19.10 -20.41 0.24
CA LEU A 468 19.93 -20.96 1.31
C LEU A 468 20.00 -22.47 1.25
N PHE A 469 18.91 -23.12 0.85
CA PHE A 469 18.80 -24.57 0.72
C PHE A 469 19.07 -25.07 -0.71
N ASP A 470 19.49 -24.17 -1.60
CA ASP A 470 19.80 -24.47 -3.01
C ASP A 470 18.67 -25.24 -3.71
N LEU A 471 17.42 -24.84 -3.42
CA LEU A 471 16.23 -25.45 -4.00
C LEU A 471 16.05 -24.98 -5.45
N ASP A 472 16.27 -25.88 -6.40
CA ASP A 472 15.97 -25.62 -7.80
C ASP A 472 14.48 -25.78 -8.08
N LEU A 473 13.73 -24.69 -7.94
CA LEU A 473 12.29 -24.65 -8.22
C LEU A 473 11.99 -24.34 -9.70
N GLU A 474 13.00 -24.03 -10.51
CA GLU A 474 12.80 -23.73 -11.93
C GLU A 474 12.58 -25.01 -12.77
N SER A 475 13.07 -26.15 -12.32
CA SER A 475 12.91 -27.44 -12.99
C SER A 475 11.55 -28.13 -12.77
N GLY A 476 10.60 -27.47 -12.08
CA GLY A 476 9.21 -27.92 -11.94
C GLY A 476 9.03 -29.18 -11.06
N LEU A 477 7.96 -29.95 -11.33
CA LEU A 477 7.58 -31.15 -10.54
C LEU A 477 8.66 -32.24 -10.49
N THR A 478 9.60 -32.25 -11.41
CA THR A 478 10.73 -33.18 -11.45
C THR A 478 11.76 -32.88 -10.33
N SER A 479 11.90 -31.63 -9.92
CA SER A 479 12.83 -31.26 -8.83
C SER A 479 12.30 -31.67 -7.44
N ILE A 480 10.98 -31.73 -7.25
CA ILE A 480 10.39 -32.21 -6.00
C ILE A 480 10.76 -33.67 -5.72
N ARG A 481 10.97 -34.45 -6.77
CA ARG A 481 11.34 -35.86 -6.67
C ARG A 481 12.82 -36.09 -6.34
N SER A 482 13.65 -35.08 -6.52
CA SER A 482 15.10 -35.10 -6.25
C SER A 482 15.50 -34.35 -4.97
N LEU A 483 14.54 -33.85 -4.18
CA LEU A 483 14.82 -33.13 -2.94
C LEU A 483 15.52 -34.07 -1.94
N GLU A 484 16.62 -33.60 -1.38
CA GLU A 484 17.28 -34.30 -0.29
C GLU A 484 16.51 -34.15 1.03
N THR A 485 16.68 -35.10 1.94
CA THR A 485 15.91 -35.14 3.20
C THR A 485 15.99 -33.83 4.00
N TYR A 486 17.14 -33.15 4.03
CA TYR A 486 17.29 -31.89 4.73
C TYR A 486 16.50 -30.76 4.05
N GLN A 487 16.36 -30.79 2.72
CA GLN A 487 15.56 -29.80 1.97
C GLN A 487 14.06 -29.98 2.25
N VAL A 488 13.59 -31.24 2.34
CA VAL A 488 12.21 -31.56 2.72
C VAL A 488 11.93 -31.08 4.15
N ILE A 489 12.84 -31.35 5.09
CA ILE A 489 12.72 -30.89 6.48
C ILE A 489 12.66 -29.36 6.54
N ALA A 490 13.50 -28.65 5.79
CA ALA A 490 13.51 -27.20 5.75
C ALA A 490 12.20 -26.63 5.23
N VAL A 491 11.61 -27.21 4.17
CA VAL A 491 10.31 -26.78 3.61
C VAL A 491 9.16 -27.05 4.59
N VAL A 492 9.23 -28.13 5.37
CA VAL A 492 8.18 -28.50 6.34
C VAL A 492 8.25 -27.66 7.61
N LEU A 493 9.45 -27.24 8.02
CA LEU A 493 9.64 -26.42 9.25
C LEU A 493 9.32 -24.93 9.06
N VAL A 494 9.15 -24.45 7.84
CA VAL A 494 8.81 -23.08 7.46
C VAL A 494 7.35 -22.93 7.11
#